data_02edf9c0f872c3c65f347e20c8c698e2
#
_entry.id   02edf9c0f872c3c65f347e20c8c698e2
#
_cell.length_a   1.000
_cell.length_b   1.000
_cell.length_c   1.000
_cell.angle_alpha   90.00
_cell.angle_beta   90.00
_cell.angle_gamma   90.00
#
_symmetry.space_group_name_H-M   'P 1'
#
loop_
_entity.id
_entity.type
_entity.pdbx_description
1 polymer ?
#
loop_
_entity_poly.entity_id
_entity_poly.type
_entity_poly.pdbx_seq_one_letter_code
_entity_poly.pdbx_strand_id
1 'polypeptide(L)'
;MKKWKQLLAAVLSAGMICLTPAQTFAAVDLNARYEISTNQISGWPAGPEITSDTGVLMDADTGILLYNKGGDELRYPASITKIMTLLLAVENASLDDQVTFTETGIRDETWDSGNIGMKLGEVMSMRDCVYALFIKSANEVAAQIAEYVGGTEQNFIDMMNQRAAEIGCTNTHFANASGLPDANHYSTARDMALIMREALKNKTFREIIATPTYTIQPTNMNSEARTLHTHHPMFAEESTYYYKGCIGGKTGFTNDAGSTLVTAVKRKKGTYIAVTMKAAELGYAVADSTALFDYAYQNFTKKKVESGKVLIPKGTDVDSLTVNTEPDGENELRSYYFGDYLVGMASVSLATPTPEPASDDAEDGQGAAEEKSSDGSGDSSADSDSQDSETQETGEDSLTDVINGKKSLNSGEIFLLVMAAADLLLILILTVILAKKKKRRR
;
A
#
# COMPACT_ATOMS: atom_id res chain seq x y z
N MET A 1 15.58 1.01 55.99
CA MET A 1 15.90 -0.18 55.18
C MET A 1 14.66 -0.86 54.54
N LYS A 2 13.52 -1.02 55.21
CA LYS A 2 12.30 -1.63 54.64
C LYS A 2 11.69 -0.83 53.47
N LYS A 3 11.60 0.49 53.55
CA LYS A 3 11.03 1.34 52.48
C LYS A 3 11.87 1.37 51.19
N TRP A 4 13.17 1.23 51.29
CA TRP A 4 14.08 1.18 50.14
C TRP A 4 13.99 -0.14 49.38
N LYS A 5 13.74 -1.26 50.07
CA LYS A 5 13.50 -2.56 49.42
C LYS A 5 12.15 -2.59 48.68
N GLN A 6 11.14 -1.89 49.18
CA GLN A 6 9.85 -1.77 48.53
C GLN A 6 9.93 -0.85 47.29
N LEU A 7 10.74 0.22 47.33
CA LEU A 7 10.97 1.06 46.14
C LEU A 7 11.77 0.31 45.08
N LEU A 8 12.77 -0.50 45.44
CA LEU A 8 13.55 -1.31 44.51
C LEU A 8 12.69 -2.42 43.86
N ALA A 9 11.77 -3.01 44.62
CA ALA A 9 10.84 -4.01 44.10
C ALA A 9 9.81 -3.40 43.13
N ALA A 10 9.35 -2.17 43.42
CA ALA A 10 8.43 -1.45 42.52
C ALA A 10 9.10 -0.99 41.22
N VAL A 11 10.38 -0.58 41.27
CA VAL A 11 11.15 -0.20 40.06
C VAL A 11 11.52 -1.45 39.23
N LEU A 12 11.80 -2.59 39.86
CA LEU A 12 12.05 -3.86 39.16
C LEU A 12 10.77 -4.43 38.55
N SER A 13 9.60 -4.28 39.17
CA SER A 13 8.33 -4.71 38.60
C SER A 13 7.84 -3.78 37.46
N ALA A 14 8.10 -2.48 37.55
CA ALA A 14 7.81 -1.53 36.46
C ALA A 14 8.76 -1.72 35.25
N GLY A 15 10.04 -2.05 35.49
CA GLY A 15 11.00 -2.39 34.44
C GLY A 15 10.74 -3.70 33.72
N MET A 16 9.97 -4.63 34.33
CA MET A 16 9.62 -5.92 33.72
C MET A 16 8.39 -5.81 32.79
N ILE A 17 7.64 -4.71 32.87
CA ILE A 17 6.45 -4.49 32.02
C ILE A 17 6.82 -3.84 30.67
N CYS A 18 8.02 -3.27 30.53
CA CYS A 18 8.53 -2.68 29.28
C CYS A 18 9.48 -3.60 28.48
N LEU A 19 9.65 -4.85 28.87
CA LEU A 19 10.15 -5.88 27.98
C LEU A 19 8.99 -6.31 27.08
N THR A 20 8.64 -5.49 26.08
CA THR A 20 8.00 -6.03 24.89
C THR A 20 8.86 -7.21 24.45
N PRO A 21 8.33 -8.43 24.28
CA PRO A 21 9.11 -9.48 23.66
C PRO A 21 9.59 -8.87 22.35
N ALA A 22 10.92 -8.83 22.16
CA ALA A 22 11.45 -8.61 20.83
C ALA A 22 10.70 -9.63 19.97
N GLN A 23 9.83 -9.16 19.08
CA GLN A 23 9.22 -10.04 18.10
C GLN A 23 10.42 -10.62 17.36
N THR A 24 10.76 -11.85 17.68
CA THR A 24 11.64 -12.64 16.86
C THR A 24 10.84 -12.82 15.58
N PHE A 25 11.10 -11.98 14.57
CA PHE A 25 10.57 -12.21 13.25
C PHE A 25 10.95 -13.63 12.87
N ALA A 26 9.94 -14.44 12.58
CA ALA A 26 10.19 -15.80 12.11
C ALA A 26 11.06 -15.68 10.87
N ALA A 27 12.18 -16.39 10.85
CA ALA A 27 13.04 -16.44 9.68
C ALA A 27 12.21 -16.97 8.49
N VAL A 28 12.42 -16.40 7.30
CA VAL A 28 11.76 -16.86 6.08
C VAL A 28 12.12 -18.34 5.86
N ASP A 29 11.14 -19.25 5.97
CA ASP A 29 11.35 -20.66 5.66
C ASP A 29 11.25 -20.88 4.14
N LEU A 30 12.40 -21.01 3.49
CA LEU A 30 12.51 -21.17 2.06
C LEU A 30 12.19 -22.61 1.58
N ASN A 31 11.95 -23.57 2.48
CA ASN A 31 11.71 -24.97 2.13
C ASN A 31 10.31 -25.45 2.51
N ALA A 32 9.52 -24.62 3.18
CA ALA A 32 8.17 -24.99 3.58
C ALA A 32 7.28 -25.22 2.33
N ARG A 33 6.38 -26.20 2.46
CA ARG A 33 5.34 -26.47 1.46
C ARG A 33 3.99 -26.22 2.08
N TYR A 34 3.12 -25.56 1.33
CA TYR A 34 1.81 -25.15 1.84
C TYR A 34 0.68 -25.79 1.05
N GLU A 35 -0.37 -26.14 1.77
CA GLU A 35 -1.62 -26.57 1.16
C GLU A 35 -2.42 -25.35 0.66
N ILE A 36 -3.35 -25.62 -0.25
CA ILE A 36 -4.28 -24.59 -0.74
C ILE A 36 -5.41 -24.47 0.29
N SER A 37 -5.32 -23.48 1.17
CA SER A 37 -6.28 -23.32 2.30
C SER A 37 -7.72 -23.07 1.82
N THR A 38 -7.91 -22.43 0.66
CA THR A 38 -9.24 -22.25 0.08
C THR A 38 -9.90 -23.55 -0.39
N ASN A 39 -9.14 -24.63 -0.60
CA ASN A 39 -9.70 -25.97 -0.90
C ASN A 39 -10.36 -26.61 0.32
N GLN A 40 -10.13 -26.09 1.52
CA GLN A 40 -10.76 -26.57 2.76
C GLN A 40 -12.17 -26.00 2.97
N ILE A 41 -12.56 -24.98 2.17
CA ILE A 41 -13.89 -24.37 2.27
C ILE A 41 -14.90 -25.26 1.57
N SER A 42 -15.87 -25.77 2.33
CA SER A 42 -16.91 -26.67 1.81
C SER A 42 -17.71 -26.00 0.69
N GLY A 43 -17.78 -26.65 -0.48
CA GLY A 43 -18.49 -26.12 -1.67
C GLY A 43 -17.73 -25.05 -2.45
N TRP A 44 -16.53 -24.66 -2.01
CA TRP A 44 -15.66 -23.79 -2.80
C TRP A 44 -15.05 -24.55 -3.97
N PRO A 45 -14.95 -23.98 -5.18
CA PRO A 45 -14.29 -24.65 -6.28
C PRO A 45 -12.84 -25.00 -5.95
N ALA A 46 -12.41 -26.21 -6.25
CA ALA A 46 -11.02 -26.60 -6.02
C ALA A 46 -10.07 -25.74 -6.85
N GLY A 47 -9.09 -25.12 -6.20
CA GLY A 47 -8.07 -24.30 -6.83
C GLY A 47 -7.04 -25.13 -7.59
N PRO A 48 -6.38 -24.56 -8.61
CA PRO A 48 -5.33 -25.26 -9.36
C PRO A 48 -4.10 -25.49 -8.50
N GLU A 49 -3.37 -26.57 -8.75
CA GLU A 49 -2.02 -26.73 -8.22
C GLU A 49 -1.09 -25.74 -8.91
N ILE A 50 -0.33 -24.98 -8.12
CA ILE A 50 0.70 -24.06 -8.58
C ILE A 50 2.09 -24.50 -8.11
N THR A 51 3.11 -24.22 -8.93
CA THR A 51 4.50 -24.60 -8.66
C THR A 51 5.22 -23.61 -7.75
N SER A 52 4.79 -22.34 -7.72
CA SER A 52 5.29 -21.33 -6.79
C SER A 52 5.07 -21.78 -5.34
N ASP A 53 6.00 -21.46 -4.46
CA ASP A 53 5.88 -21.82 -3.04
C ASP A 53 4.61 -21.23 -2.43
N THR A 54 4.39 -19.94 -2.63
CA THR A 54 3.20 -19.26 -2.16
C THR A 54 2.49 -18.54 -3.30
N GLY A 55 1.17 -18.42 -3.20
CA GLY A 55 0.40 -17.66 -4.18
C GLY A 55 -1.00 -17.36 -3.70
N VAL A 56 -1.52 -16.23 -4.15
CA VAL A 56 -2.90 -15.79 -3.90
C VAL A 56 -3.54 -15.27 -5.17
N LEU A 57 -4.86 -15.35 -5.20
CA LEU A 57 -5.69 -14.68 -6.19
C LEU A 57 -6.74 -13.84 -5.47
N MET A 58 -6.69 -12.53 -5.66
CA MET A 58 -7.57 -11.57 -5.00
C MET A 58 -8.51 -10.90 -6.01
N ASP A 59 -9.76 -10.72 -5.63
CA ASP A 59 -10.65 -9.79 -6.32
C ASP A 59 -10.32 -8.35 -5.94
N ALA A 60 -9.96 -7.53 -6.91
CA ALA A 60 -9.55 -6.16 -6.66
C ALA A 60 -10.67 -5.25 -6.10
N ASP A 61 -11.94 -5.54 -6.46
CA ASP A 61 -13.07 -4.73 -5.98
C ASP A 61 -13.35 -5.00 -4.50
N THR A 62 -13.46 -6.27 -4.11
CA THR A 62 -13.87 -6.67 -2.75
C THR A 62 -12.70 -6.91 -1.80
N GLY A 63 -11.50 -7.22 -2.32
CA GLY A 63 -10.36 -7.66 -1.52
C GLY A 63 -10.42 -9.12 -1.08
N ILE A 64 -11.43 -9.87 -1.51
CA ILE A 64 -11.61 -11.27 -1.15
C ILE A 64 -10.61 -12.15 -1.89
N LEU A 65 -10.00 -13.09 -1.18
CA LEU A 65 -9.13 -14.09 -1.76
C LEU A 65 -9.97 -15.24 -2.34
N LEU A 66 -9.79 -15.51 -3.62
CA LEU A 66 -10.40 -16.66 -4.30
C LEU A 66 -9.54 -17.92 -4.16
N TYR A 67 -8.25 -17.72 -4.03
CA TYR A 67 -7.24 -18.75 -3.89
C TYR A 67 -6.19 -18.32 -2.89
N ASN A 68 -5.77 -19.24 -2.04
CA ASN A 68 -4.74 -19.00 -1.04
C ASN A 68 -3.91 -20.26 -0.79
N LYS A 69 -2.64 -20.20 -1.21
CA LYS A 69 -1.59 -21.19 -0.91
C LYS A 69 -0.47 -20.49 -0.16
N GLY A 70 -0.39 -20.63 1.15
CA GLY A 70 0.64 -19.98 1.97
C GLY A 70 0.68 -18.47 1.82
N GLY A 71 -0.49 -17.82 1.64
CA GLY A 71 -0.57 -16.40 1.28
C GLY A 71 -0.08 -15.45 2.37
N ASP A 72 0.00 -15.90 3.62
CA ASP A 72 0.44 -15.12 4.77
C ASP A 72 1.88 -15.44 5.19
N GLU A 73 2.55 -16.33 4.45
CA GLU A 73 3.90 -16.78 4.74
C GLU A 73 4.95 -15.80 4.22
N LEU A 74 5.97 -15.53 5.03
CA LEU A 74 7.02 -14.60 4.70
C LEU A 74 7.85 -15.08 3.51
N ARG A 75 8.06 -14.21 2.54
CA ARG A 75 8.94 -14.42 1.38
C ARG A 75 9.69 -13.13 1.05
N TYR A 76 10.83 -13.27 0.42
CA TYR A 76 11.54 -12.13 -0.14
C TYR A 76 10.82 -11.65 -1.41
N PRO A 77 10.40 -10.38 -1.46
CA PRO A 77 9.62 -9.87 -2.59
C PRO A 77 10.45 -9.61 -3.84
N ALA A 78 11.75 -9.36 -3.71
CA ALA A 78 12.56 -8.84 -4.80
C ALA A 78 11.93 -7.57 -5.40
N SER A 79 12.06 -7.34 -6.70
CA SER A 79 11.59 -6.10 -7.36
C SER A 79 10.08 -5.89 -7.41
N ILE A 80 9.23 -6.82 -6.93
CA ILE A 80 7.80 -6.49 -6.74
C ILE A 80 7.61 -5.44 -5.64
N THR A 81 8.60 -5.20 -4.77
CA THR A 81 8.72 -4.05 -3.86
C THR A 81 8.44 -2.71 -4.54
N LYS A 82 8.87 -2.56 -5.81
CA LYS A 82 8.74 -1.31 -6.57
C LYS A 82 7.27 -0.91 -6.84
N ILE A 83 6.31 -1.78 -6.57
CA ILE A 83 4.88 -1.43 -6.55
C ILE A 83 4.62 -0.40 -5.44
N MET A 84 5.16 -0.61 -4.23
CA MET A 84 5.04 0.34 -3.11
C MET A 84 5.84 1.62 -3.40
N THR A 85 7.04 1.49 -3.96
CA THR A 85 7.88 2.65 -4.32
C THR A 85 7.20 3.54 -5.34
N LEU A 86 6.61 2.94 -6.40
CA LEU A 86 5.83 3.68 -7.38
C LEU A 86 4.60 4.34 -6.76
N LEU A 87 3.87 3.61 -5.90
CA LEU A 87 2.68 4.15 -5.24
C LEU A 87 3.03 5.41 -4.44
N LEU A 88 4.05 5.35 -3.59
CA LEU A 88 4.47 6.50 -2.80
C LEU A 88 5.01 7.65 -3.67
N ALA A 89 5.72 7.36 -4.75
CA ALA A 89 6.19 8.38 -5.68
C ALA A 89 5.03 9.16 -6.30
N VAL A 90 3.98 8.47 -6.77
CA VAL A 90 2.83 9.15 -7.39
C VAL A 90 1.84 9.75 -6.39
N GLU A 91 1.92 9.39 -5.12
CA GLU A 91 1.16 10.00 -4.03
C GLU A 91 1.81 11.28 -3.48
N ASN A 92 3.17 11.41 -3.57
CA ASN A 92 3.91 12.44 -2.84
C ASN A 92 4.77 13.38 -3.72
N ALA A 93 4.87 13.14 -5.03
CA ALA A 93 5.66 13.98 -5.93
C ALA A 93 4.87 14.35 -7.19
N SER A 94 5.18 15.52 -7.75
CA SER A 94 4.69 15.89 -9.08
C SER A 94 5.50 15.16 -10.16
N LEU A 95 4.84 14.66 -11.19
CA LEU A 95 5.53 14.02 -12.31
C LEU A 95 6.44 15.00 -13.10
N ASP A 96 6.23 16.29 -12.95
CA ASP A 96 6.99 17.34 -13.64
C ASP A 96 8.19 17.83 -12.80
N ASP A 97 8.35 17.33 -11.55
CA ASP A 97 9.51 17.63 -10.71
C ASP A 97 10.80 17.19 -11.38
N GLN A 98 11.86 17.99 -11.19
CA GLN A 98 13.19 17.68 -11.70
C GLN A 98 14.01 16.98 -10.61
N VAL A 99 14.41 15.76 -10.87
CA VAL A 99 15.18 14.90 -9.96
C VAL A 99 16.63 14.90 -10.41
N THR A 100 17.51 15.42 -9.55
CA THR A 100 18.96 15.34 -9.76
C THR A 100 19.51 14.10 -9.10
N PHE A 101 20.22 13.25 -9.84
CA PHE A 101 20.83 12.04 -9.33
C PHE A 101 22.04 12.35 -8.48
N THR A 102 22.00 11.90 -7.24
CA THR A 102 23.05 12.02 -6.22
C THR A 102 23.86 10.72 -6.15
N GLU A 103 24.79 10.63 -5.20
CA GLU A 103 25.51 9.38 -4.92
C GLU A 103 24.57 8.24 -4.53
N THR A 104 23.43 8.54 -3.91
CA THR A 104 22.37 7.57 -3.58
C THR A 104 21.84 6.90 -4.85
N GLY A 105 21.50 7.70 -5.87
CA GLY A 105 20.90 7.22 -7.10
C GLY A 105 21.87 6.54 -8.07
N ILE A 106 23.17 6.51 -7.80
CA ILE A 106 24.14 5.77 -8.63
C ILE A 106 24.80 4.59 -7.90
N ARG A 107 24.63 4.49 -6.58
CA ARG A 107 25.23 3.45 -5.73
C ARG A 107 24.75 2.04 -6.11
N ASP A 108 23.48 1.89 -6.43
CA ASP A 108 22.84 0.59 -6.70
C ASP A 108 22.85 0.23 -8.19
N GLU A 109 23.68 0.93 -8.98
CA GLU A 109 23.93 0.59 -10.39
C GLU A 109 24.89 -0.58 -10.46
N THR A 110 24.38 -1.79 -10.71
CA THR A 110 25.18 -2.99 -10.97
C THR A 110 24.84 -3.54 -12.36
N TRP A 111 25.84 -4.06 -13.06
CA TRP A 111 25.70 -4.54 -14.44
C TRP A 111 24.70 -5.71 -14.60
N ASP A 112 24.49 -6.48 -13.53
CA ASP A 112 23.64 -7.67 -13.47
C ASP A 112 22.23 -7.39 -12.90
N SER A 113 21.93 -6.15 -12.56
CA SER A 113 20.64 -5.74 -12.01
C SER A 113 19.88 -4.77 -12.95
N GLY A 114 18.60 -4.56 -12.68
CA GLY A 114 17.81 -3.57 -13.42
C GLY A 114 18.36 -2.16 -13.20
N ASN A 115 18.85 -1.52 -14.28
CA ASN A 115 19.33 -0.14 -14.29
C ASN A 115 19.15 0.51 -15.67
N ILE A 116 19.32 1.82 -15.75
CA ILE A 116 19.29 2.62 -16.98
C ILE A 116 20.58 3.46 -17.16
N GLY A 117 21.60 3.24 -16.31
CA GLY A 117 22.91 3.86 -16.39
C GLY A 117 22.91 5.34 -16.05
N MET A 118 22.38 5.70 -14.87
CA MET A 118 22.34 7.09 -14.42
C MET A 118 23.71 7.57 -13.96
N LYS A 119 23.95 8.86 -14.11
CA LYS A 119 25.23 9.50 -13.75
C LYS A 119 25.01 10.50 -12.62
N LEU A 120 26.03 10.67 -11.78
CA LEU A 120 26.03 11.69 -10.74
C LEU A 120 25.81 13.08 -11.35
N GLY A 121 24.78 13.81 -10.88
CA GLY A 121 24.41 15.10 -11.42
C GLY A 121 23.54 15.07 -12.68
N GLU A 122 23.18 13.87 -13.17
CA GLU A 122 22.19 13.75 -14.25
C GLU A 122 20.80 14.14 -13.72
N VAL A 123 20.02 14.85 -14.55
CA VAL A 123 18.69 15.36 -14.18
C VAL A 123 17.64 14.71 -15.08
N MET A 124 16.62 14.13 -14.46
CA MET A 124 15.43 13.61 -15.15
C MET A 124 14.15 14.16 -14.49
N SER A 125 13.05 14.16 -15.25
CA SER A 125 11.74 14.38 -14.63
C SER A 125 11.35 13.21 -13.72
N MET A 126 10.55 13.47 -12.66
CA MET A 126 9.96 12.39 -11.86
C MET A 126 9.15 11.44 -12.74
N ARG A 127 8.53 11.95 -13.81
CA ARG A 127 7.86 11.13 -14.84
C ARG A 127 8.80 10.10 -15.44
N ASP A 128 9.96 10.51 -15.91
CA ASP A 128 10.97 9.59 -16.48
C ASP A 128 11.46 8.61 -15.42
N CYS A 129 11.65 9.07 -14.17
CA CYS A 129 12.06 8.22 -13.06
C CYS A 129 11.03 7.10 -12.79
N VAL A 130 9.73 7.41 -12.67
CA VAL A 130 8.72 6.37 -12.35
C VAL A 130 8.51 5.39 -13.51
N TYR A 131 8.65 5.83 -14.76
CA TYR A 131 8.64 4.92 -15.91
C TYR A 131 9.89 4.03 -15.93
N ALA A 132 11.08 4.55 -15.65
CA ALA A 132 12.32 3.76 -15.54
C ALA A 132 12.25 2.77 -14.38
N LEU A 133 11.79 3.21 -13.21
CA LEU A 133 11.53 2.39 -12.04
C LEU A 133 10.71 1.15 -12.39
N PHE A 134 9.61 1.34 -13.11
CA PHE A 134 8.63 0.28 -13.29
C PHE A 134 8.90 -0.58 -14.52
N ILE A 135 9.15 0.04 -15.68
CA ILE A 135 9.36 -0.65 -16.96
C ILE A 135 10.69 -1.40 -16.98
N LYS A 136 11.79 -0.74 -16.56
CA LYS A 136 13.14 -1.31 -16.57
C LYS A 136 13.54 -1.93 -15.23
N SER A 137 12.72 -1.73 -14.20
CA SER A 137 13.05 -2.18 -12.83
C SER A 137 14.33 -1.55 -12.28
N ALA A 138 14.64 -0.31 -12.67
CA ALA A 138 15.87 0.39 -12.32
C ALA A 138 16.04 0.56 -10.80
N ASN A 139 17.10 -0.02 -10.23
CA ASN A 139 17.36 -0.01 -8.78
C ASN A 139 17.89 1.33 -8.32
N GLU A 140 18.81 1.91 -9.09
CA GLU A 140 19.40 3.23 -8.84
C GLU A 140 18.32 4.32 -8.87
N VAL A 141 17.34 4.18 -9.76
CA VAL A 141 16.19 5.10 -9.83
C VAL A 141 15.28 4.92 -8.61
N ALA A 142 15.10 3.69 -8.11
CA ALA A 142 14.32 3.44 -6.89
C ALA A 142 14.95 4.14 -5.68
N ALA A 143 16.27 4.06 -5.53
CA ALA A 143 17.01 4.73 -4.47
C ALA A 143 16.92 6.25 -4.59
N GLN A 144 17.04 6.80 -5.81
CA GLN A 144 16.92 8.26 -6.03
C GLN A 144 15.50 8.77 -5.78
N ILE A 145 14.46 8.01 -6.17
CA ILE A 145 13.06 8.35 -5.82
C ILE A 145 12.89 8.37 -4.30
N ALA A 146 13.47 7.38 -3.60
CA ALA A 146 13.39 7.30 -2.14
C ALA A 146 14.02 8.52 -1.47
N GLU A 147 15.21 8.91 -1.89
CA GLU A 147 15.87 10.11 -1.38
C GLU A 147 15.07 11.38 -1.70
N TYR A 148 14.58 11.51 -2.95
CA TYR A 148 13.83 12.68 -3.37
C TYR A 148 12.53 12.88 -2.59
N VAL A 149 11.72 11.81 -2.48
CA VAL A 149 10.39 11.86 -1.85
C VAL A 149 10.50 11.89 -0.33
N GLY A 150 11.40 11.10 0.24
CA GLY A 150 11.59 11.01 1.70
C GLY A 150 12.51 12.08 2.27
N GLY A 151 13.23 12.84 1.44
CA GLY A 151 14.35 13.69 1.86
C GLY A 151 15.58 12.87 2.28
N THR A 152 15.39 11.63 2.73
CA THR A 152 16.40 10.59 2.93
C THR A 152 15.81 9.24 2.58
N GLU A 153 16.64 8.27 2.20
CA GLU A 153 16.19 6.89 1.96
C GLU A 153 15.50 6.28 3.19
N GLN A 154 16.04 6.53 4.39
CA GLN A 154 15.46 5.99 5.62
C GLN A 154 14.04 6.51 5.86
N ASN A 155 13.80 7.81 5.71
CA ASN A 155 12.46 8.36 5.83
C ASN A 155 11.49 7.76 4.81
N PHE A 156 11.95 7.51 3.58
CA PHE A 156 11.12 6.85 2.58
C PHE A 156 10.80 5.39 2.95
N ILE A 157 11.77 4.67 3.49
CA ILE A 157 11.56 3.30 4.01
C ILE A 157 10.53 3.32 5.15
N ASP A 158 10.61 4.30 6.05
CA ASP A 158 9.64 4.47 7.13
C ASP A 158 8.24 4.77 6.55
N MET A 159 8.13 5.63 5.52
CA MET A 159 6.89 5.87 4.79
C MET A 159 6.35 4.59 4.12
N MET A 160 7.21 3.75 3.52
CA MET A 160 6.80 2.46 2.93
C MET A 160 6.17 1.54 3.98
N ASN A 161 6.80 1.41 5.15
CA ASN A 161 6.32 0.56 6.23
C ASN A 161 5.03 1.12 6.87
N GLN A 162 4.95 2.42 7.05
CA GLN A 162 3.74 3.08 7.51
C GLN A 162 2.59 2.86 6.52
N ARG A 163 2.83 3.09 5.22
CA ARG A 163 1.80 2.92 4.18
C ARG A 163 1.34 1.47 4.07
N ALA A 164 2.25 0.50 4.22
CA ALA A 164 1.89 -0.91 4.27
C ALA A 164 0.93 -1.22 5.43
N ALA A 165 1.21 -0.68 6.63
CA ALA A 165 0.32 -0.84 7.79
C ALA A 165 -1.05 -0.18 7.56
N GLU A 166 -1.11 1.01 6.96
CA GLU A 166 -2.36 1.71 6.59
C GLU A 166 -3.21 0.92 5.58
N ILE A 167 -2.56 0.21 4.65
CA ILE A 167 -3.22 -0.68 3.68
C ILE A 167 -3.77 -1.94 4.36
N GLY A 168 -3.29 -2.27 5.56
CA GLY A 168 -3.67 -3.46 6.32
C GLY A 168 -2.72 -4.64 6.12
N CYS A 169 -1.49 -4.41 5.64
CA CYS A 169 -0.44 -5.41 5.60
C CYS A 169 0.03 -5.73 7.02
N THR A 170 0.09 -7.01 7.36
CA THR A 170 0.44 -7.46 8.72
C THR A 170 1.80 -8.16 8.79
N ASN A 171 2.31 -8.60 7.65
CA ASN A 171 3.52 -9.41 7.54
C ASN A 171 4.49 -8.85 6.48
N THR A 172 4.59 -7.52 6.40
CA THR A 172 5.47 -6.83 5.46
C THR A 172 6.42 -5.90 6.20
N HIS A 173 7.69 -5.96 5.83
CA HIS A 173 8.71 -5.01 6.25
C HIS A 173 9.63 -4.70 5.08
N PHE A 174 9.70 -3.43 4.72
CA PHE A 174 10.60 -2.93 3.69
C PHE A 174 11.89 -2.39 4.35
N ALA A 175 13.04 -2.77 3.80
CA ALA A 175 14.35 -2.28 4.21
C ALA A 175 15.02 -1.43 3.12
N ASN A 176 14.47 -1.42 1.91
CA ASN A 176 14.91 -0.57 0.79
C ASN A 176 13.78 -0.37 -0.23
N ALA A 177 13.94 0.59 -1.14
CA ALA A 177 12.94 0.94 -2.14
C ALA A 177 12.99 0.05 -3.40
N SER A 178 14.02 -0.76 -3.59
CA SER A 178 14.28 -1.51 -4.82
C SER A 178 13.88 -2.98 -4.76
N GLY A 179 13.90 -3.59 -3.56
CA GLY A 179 13.75 -5.02 -3.34
C GLY A 179 15.08 -5.79 -3.46
N LEU A 180 16.20 -5.10 -3.35
CA LEU A 180 17.51 -5.73 -3.22
C LEU A 180 17.58 -6.58 -1.94
N PRO A 181 18.42 -7.64 -1.91
CA PRO A 181 18.50 -8.55 -0.79
C PRO A 181 18.82 -7.87 0.54
N ASP A 182 17.99 -8.09 1.53
CA ASP A 182 18.20 -7.75 2.93
C ASP A 182 17.39 -8.74 3.77
N ALA A 183 17.94 -9.22 4.87
CA ALA A 183 17.29 -10.20 5.74
C ALA A 183 15.99 -9.67 6.38
N ASN A 184 15.89 -8.35 6.55
CA ASN A 184 14.72 -7.66 7.10
C ASN A 184 13.75 -7.19 6.01
N HIS A 185 14.02 -7.48 4.72
CA HIS A 185 13.16 -7.08 3.60
C HIS A 185 12.27 -8.24 3.18
N TYR A 186 11.06 -8.30 3.71
CA TYR A 186 10.14 -9.40 3.47
C TYR A 186 8.69 -8.90 3.30
N SER A 187 7.87 -9.74 2.68
CA SER A 187 6.43 -9.54 2.52
C SER A 187 5.74 -10.90 2.38
N THR A 188 4.45 -10.88 2.11
CA THR A 188 3.65 -12.06 1.81
C THR A 188 2.92 -11.91 0.49
N ALA A 189 2.44 -13.01 -0.08
CA ALA A 189 1.64 -12.92 -1.31
C ALA A 189 0.33 -12.15 -1.07
N ARG A 190 -0.29 -12.29 0.10
CA ARG A 190 -1.49 -11.52 0.49
C ARG A 190 -1.20 -10.03 0.59
N ASP A 191 -0.16 -9.64 1.31
CA ASP A 191 0.18 -8.23 1.52
C ASP A 191 0.53 -7.56 0.19
N MET A 192 1.28 -8.23 -0.68
CA MET A 192 1.58 -7.71 -2.02
C MET A 192 0.32 -7.56 -2.89
N ALA A 193 -0.67 -8.43 -2.72
CA ALA A 193 -1.97 -8.29 -3.38
C ALA A 193 -2.76 -7.09 -2.83
N LEU A 194 -2.72 -6.83 -1.52
CA LEU A 194 -3.31 -5.65 -0.88
C LEU A 194 -2.65 -4.37 -1.37
N ILE A 195 -1.32 -4.33 -1.42
CA ILE A 195 -0.55 -3.18 -1.94
C ILE A 195 -0.91 -2.91 -3.41
N MET A 196 -0.95 -3.96 -4.24
CA MET A 196 -1.34 -3.81 -5.65
C MET A 196 -2.80 -3.34 -5.79
N ARG A 197 -3.71 -3.85 -4.97
CA ARG A 197 -5.12 -3.43 -4.93
C ARG A 197 -5.25 -1.94 -4.60
N GLU A 198 -4.52 -1.46 -3.61
CA GLU A 198 -4.49 -0.04 -3.24
C GLU A 198 -3.93 0.81 -4.37
N ALA A 199 -2.77 0.41 -4.91
CA ALA A 199 -2.10 1.11 -6.01
C ALA A 199 -2.99 1.23 -7.26
N LEU A 200 -3.80 0.22 -7.56
CA LEU A 200 -4.76 0.26 -8.67
C LEU A 200 -5.87 1.30 -8.49
N LYS A 201 -6.10 1.89 -7.32
CA LYS A 201 -7.02 3.03 -7.15
C LYS A 201 -6.44 4.32 -7.74
N ASN A 202 -5.11 4.50 -7.74
CA ASN A 202 -4.44 5.66 -8.31
C ASN A 202 -4.44 5.60 -9.84
N LYS A 203 -4.92 6.68 -10.48
CA LYS A 203 -5.02 6.75 -11.96
C LYS A 203 -3.64 6.76 -12.61
N THR A 204 -2.72 7.56 -12.09
CA THR A 204 -1.35 7.70 -12.61
C THR A 204 -0.59 6.39 -12.49
N PHE A 205 -0.74 5.67 -11.36
CA PHE A 205 -0.17 4.34 -11.20
C PHE A 205 -0.65 3.39 -12.32
N ARG A 206 -1.96 3.35 -12.58
CA ARG A 206 -2.51 2.48 -13.65
C ARG A 206 -1.99 2.83 -15.03
N GLU A 207 -1.78 4.11 -15.33
CA GLU A 207 -1.22 4.56 -16.62
C GLU A 207 0.22 4.10 -16.78
N ILE A 208 1.04 4.21 -15.74
CA ILE A 208 2.44 3.81 -15.76
C ILE A 208 2.58 2.30 -15.96
N ILE A 209 1.86 1.49 -15.17
CA ILE A 209 1.98 0.01 -15.26
C ILE A 209 1.43 -0.57 -16.55
N ALA A 210 0.55 0.17 -17.24
CA ALA A 210 -0.06 -0.21 -18.52
C ALA A 210 0.76 0.26 -19.74
N THR A 211 1.96 0.79 -19.54
CA THR A 211 2.82 1.30 -20.61
C THR A 211 3.86 0.25 -21.01
N PRO A 212 3.77 -0.32 -22.23
CA PRO A 212 4.71 -1.36 -22.66
C PRO A 212 6.07 -0.81 -23.06
N THR A 213 6.11 0.41 -23.57
CA THR A 213 7.35 1.06 -24.04
C THR A 213 7.31 2.55 -23.70
N TYR A 214 8.43 3.05 -23.18
CA TYR A 214 8.61 4.45 -22.83
C TYR A 214 9.97 4.94 -23.28
N THR A 215 10.04 6.16 -23.81
CA THR A 215 11.31 6.76 -24.26
C THR A 215 11.65 7.99 -23.42
N ILE A 216 12.73 7.88 -22.66
CA ILE A 216 13.34 9.00 -21.94
C ILE A 216 14.12 9.82 -22.97
N GLN A 217 13.84 11.11 -23.03
CA GLN A 217 14.53 12.03 -23.92
C GLN A 217 15.98 12.30 -23.46
N PRO A 218 16.86 12.86 -24.30
CA PRO A 218 18.20 13.28 -23.89
C PRO A 218 18.17 14.11 -22.60
N THR A 219 19.17 13.89 -21.74
CA THR A 219 19.33 14.61 -20.47
C THR A 219 20.52 15.58 -20.56
N ASN A 220 20.79 16.29 -19.46
CA ASN A 220 21.98 17.15 -19.36
C ASN A 220 23.31 16.39 -19.47
N MET A 221 23.33 15.04 -19.28
CA MET A 221 24.53 14.21 -19.27
C MET A 221 24.50 13.03 -20.25
N ASN A 222 23.37 12.81 -20.92
CA ASN A 222 23.24 11.81 -21.96
C ASN A 222 22.54 12.41 -23.18
N SER A 223 23.28 12.50 -24.30
CA SER A 223 22.77 13.06 -25.57
C SER A 223 21.85 12.11 -26.34
N GLU A 224 21.76 10.85 -25.95
CA GLU A 224 20.94 9.84 -26.61
C GLU A 224 19.66 9.56 -25.81
N ALA A 225 18.55 9.38 -26.51
CA ALA A 225 17.31 8.94 -25.93
C ALA A 225 17.40 7.46 -25.50
N ARG A 226 16.76 7.10 -24.37
CA ARG A 226 16.72 5.74 -23.84
C ARG A 226 15.32 5.16 -24.00
N THR A 227 15.16 4.18 -24.87
CA THR A 227 13.87 3.48 -25.03
C THR A 227 13.81 2.26 -24.12
N LEU A 228 12.83 2.23 -23.26
CA LEU A 228 12.59 1.19 -22.26
C LEU A 228 11.44 0.30 -22.72
N HIS A 229 11.60 -1.02 -22.53
CA HIS A 229 10.57 -2.01 -22.82
C HIS A 229 10.21 -2.76 -21.53
N THR A 230 8.92 -3.05 -21.36
CA THR A 230 8.44 -3.76 -20.17
C THR A 230 9.02 -5.16 -20.08
N HIS A 231 9.35 -5.56 -18.87
CA HIS A 231 9.76 -6.94 -18.55
C HIS A 231 8.58 -7.83 -18.12
N HIS A 232 7.34 -7.31 -18.13
CA HIS A 232 6.18 -8.08 -17.72
C HIS A 232 5.66 -8.95 -18.86
N PRO A 233 5.89 -10.28 -18.82
CA PRO A 233 5.69 -11.14 -20.00
C PRO A 233 4.22 -11.33 -20.37
N MET A 234 3.28 -11.19 -19.41
CA MET A 234 1.84 -11.38 -19.68
C MET A 234 1.17 -10.16 -20.31
N PHE A 235 1.91 -9.05 -20.45
CA PHE A 235 1.34 -7.77 -20.89
C PHE A 235 1.53 -7.53 -22.41
N ALA A 236 2.66 -7.88 -22.98
CA ALA A 236 2.98 -7.66 -24.38
C ALA A 236 2.29 -8.69 -25.28
N GLU A 237 1.52 -8.23 -26.28
CA GLU A 237 0.75 -9.12 -27.19
C GLU A 237 1.66 -10.06 -28.01
N GLU A 238 2.90 -9.68 -28.26
CA GLU A 238 3.88 -10.48 -28.99
C GLU A 238 4.53 -11.57 -28.12
N SER A 239 4.30 -11.51 -26.81
CA SER A 239 4.85 -12.49 -25.87
C SER A 239 4.09 -13.80 -25.97
N THR A 240 4.81 -14.92 -25.95
CA THR A 240 4.22 -16.27 -25.82
C THR A 240 3.44 -16.45 -24.51
N TYR A 241 3.65 -15.56 -23.56
CA TYR A 241 3.00 -15.53 -22.25
C TYR A 241 1.86 -14.51 -22.16
N TYR A 242 1.51 -13.86 -23.27
CA TYR A 242 0.43 -12.87 -23.27
C TYR A 242 -0.87 -13.41 -22.68
N TYR A 243 -1.44 -12.66 -21.77
CA TYR A 243 -2.73 -13.01 -21.18
C TYR A 243 -3.76 -11.89 -21.42
N LYS A 244 -4.78 -12.19 -22.19
CA LYS A 244 -5.81 -11.22 -22.60
C LYS A 244 -6.44 -10.52 -21.38
N GLY A 245 -6.38 -9.20 -21.39
CA GLY A 245 -6.92 -8.36 -20.32
C GLY A 245 -5.92 -8.06 -19.21
N CYS A 246 -4.66 -8.46 -19.33
CA CYS A 246 -3.60 -7.99 -18.45
C CYS A 246 -3.52 -6.46 -18.54
N ILE A 247 -3.56 -5.80 -17.39
CA ILE A 247 -3.45 -4.34 -17.26
C ILE A 247 -2.11 -3.91 -16.66
N GLY A 248 -1.20 -4.85 -16.48
CA GLY A 248 0.14 -4.62 -15.98
C GLY A 248 0.43 -5.37 -14.68
N GLY A 249 1.61 -5.13 -14.15
CA GLY A 249 2.13 -5.79 -12.95
C GLY A 249 3.64 -5.65 -12.85
N LYS A 250 4.25 -6.41 -11.95
CA LYS A 250 5.70 -6.34 -11.70
C LYS A 250 6.30 -7.72 -11.53
N THR A 251 7.46 -7.95 -12.16
CA THR A 251 8.32 -9.10 -11.96
C THR A 251 9.40 -8.80 -10.93
N GLY A 252 9.89 -9.82 -10.25
CA GLY A 252 11.06 -9.74 -9.38
C GLY A 252 11.87 -11.01 -9.41
N PHE A 253 13.16 -10.88 -9.16
CA PHE A 253 14.08 -12.00 -9.02
C PHE A 253 15.25 -11.62 -8.15
N THR A 254 15.61 -12.47 -7.22
CA THR A 254 16.93 -12.61 -6.58
C THR A 254 17.16 -14.10 -6.32
N ASN A 255 18.39 -14.49 -6.02
CA ASN A 255 18.70 -15.91 -5.75
C ASN A 255 17.86 -16.44 -4.57
N ASP A 256 17.67 -15.64 -3.53
CA ASP A 256 16.91 -16.04 -2.34
C ASP A 256 15.39 -15.98 -2.58
N ALA A 257 14.92 -14.96 -3.29
CA ALA A 257 13.51 -14.79 -3.60
C ALA A 257 12.99 -15.81 -4.64
N GLY A 258 13.85 -16.33 -5.50
CA GLY A 258 13.38 -16.96 -6.74
C GLY A 258 12.64 -15.96 -7.61
N SER A 259 11.83 -16.44 -8.53
CA SER A 259 10.95 -15.56 -9.33
C SER A 259 9.69 -15.19 -8.56
N THR A 260 9.38 -13.89 -8.56
CA THR A 260 8.17 -13.31 -7.98
C THR A 260 7.39 -12.56 -9.07
N LEU A 261 6.06 -12.63 -9.02
CA LEU A 261 5.21 -12.00 -10.01
C LEU A 261 3.93 -11.47 -9.37
N VAL A 262 3.63 -10.21 -9.62
CA VAL A 262 2.33 -9.59 -9.35
C VAL A 262 1.73 -9.20 -10.69
N THR A 263 0.51 -9.65 -10.97
CA THR A 263 -0.19 -9.34 -12.22
C THR A 263 -1.63 -8.92 -11.89
N ALA A 264 -2.11 -7.88 -12.55
CA ALA A 264 -3.52 -7.51 -12.54
C ALA A 264 -4.15 -7.74 -13.90
N VAL A 265 -5.34 -8.32 -13.90
CA VAL A 265 -6.11 -8.63 -15.12
C VAL A 265 -7.53 -8.08 -14.99
N LYS A 266 -7.98 -7.32 -15.99
CA LYS A 266 -9.33 -6.75 -16.04
C LYS A 266 -10.11 -7.29 -17.23
N ARG A 267 -11.27 -7.90 -16.96
CA ARG A 267 -12.26 -8.34 -17.96
C ARG A 267 -13.67 -7.90 -17.53
N LYS A 268 -14.68 -8.16 -18.37
CA LYS A 268 -16.08 -7.79 -18.07
C LYS A 268 -16.57 -8.28 -16.69
N LYS A 269 -16.06 -9.42 -16.20
CA LYS A 269 -16.50 -10.04 -14.94
C LYS A 269 -15.79 -9.47 -13.70
N GLY A 270 -14.76 -8.67 -13.85
CA GLY A 270 -14.04 -8.05 -12.75
C GLY A 270 -12.56 -7.90 -13.00
N THR A 271 -11.89 -7.28 -12.02
CA THR A 271 -10.44 -7.16 -11.96
C THR A 271 -9.91 -8.09 -10.89
N TYR A 272 -8.94 -8.92 -11.24
CA TYR A 272 -8.29 -9.85 -10.34
C TYR A 272 -6.80 -9.57 -10.27
N ILE A 273 -6.21 -9.84 -9.12
CA ILE A 273 -4.78 -9.69 -8.83
C ILE A 273 -4.26 -11.07 -8.45
N ALA A 274 -3.30 -11.59 -9.20
CA ALA A 274 -2.55 -12.77 -8.84
C ALA A 274 -1.16 -12.37 -8.34
N VAL A 275 -0.74 -12.96 -7.23
CA VAL A 275 0.62 -12.85 -6.70
C VAL A 275 1.17 -14.26 -6.54
N THR A 276 2.33 -14.52 -7.13
CA THR A 276 3.07 -15.75 -6.96
C THR A 276 4.49 -15.44 -6.49
N MET A 277 4.99 -16.16 -5.49
CA MET A 277 6.31 -15.91 -4.92
C MET A 277 7.11 -17.21 -4.82
N LYS A 278 8.42 -17.07 -4.99
CA LYS A 278 9.38 -18.18 -4.96
C LYS A 278 9.07 -19.27 -5.98
N ALA A 279 8.79 -18.87 -7.22
CA ALA A 279 8.84 -19.80 -8.34
C ALA A 279 10.31 -20.05 -8.74
N ALA A 280 10.61 -21.25 -9.25
CA ALA A 280 11.96 -21.59 -9.71
C ALA A 280 12.40 -20.68 -10.87
N GLU A 281 11.48 -20.37 -11.79
CA GLU A 281 11.71 -19.52 -12.95
C GLU A 281 10.48 -18.66 -13.23
N LEU A 282 10.67 -17.56 -13.97
CA LEU A 282 9.60 -16.65 -14.34
C LEU A 282 8.48 -17.33 -15.15
N GLY A 283 8.85 -18.29 -16.03
CA GLY A 283 7.88 -19.04 -16.82
C GLY A 283 6.87 -19.82 -15.97
N TYR A 284 7.31 -20.38 -14.85
CA TYR A 284 6.43 -21.06 -13.89
C TYR A 284 5.51 -20.06 -13.17
N ALA A 285 6.05 -18.92 -12.72
CA ALA A 285 5.23 -17.88 -12.10
C ALA A 285 4.12 -17.37 -13.04
N VAL A 286 4.42 -17.28 -14.35
CA VAL A 286 3.45 -16.89 -15.38
C VAL A 286 2.40 -17.98 -15.60
N ALA A 287 2.81 -19.24 -15.68
CA ALA A 287 1.89 -20.38 -15.83
C ALA A 287 0.94 -20.48 -14.64
N ASP A 288 1.47 -20.34 -13.42
CA ASP A 288 0.71 -20.31 -12.17
C ASP A 288 -0.30 -19.15 -12.16
N SER A 289 0.14 -17.94 -12.50
CA SER A 289 -0.74 -16.76 -12.57
C SER A 289 -1.85 -16.94 -13.63
N THR A 290 -1.54 -17.54 -14.78
CA THR A 290 -2.52 -17.86 -15.83
C THR A 290 -3.57 -18.82 -15.30
N ALA A 291 -3.15 -19.91 -14.65
CA ALA A 291 -4.06 -20.89 -14.05
C ALA A 291 -4.98 -20.25 -12.99
N LEU A 292 -4.44 -19.36 -12.17
CA LEU A 292 -5.21 -18.61 -11.16
C LEU A 292 -6.27 -17.70 -11.82
N PHE A 293 -5.92 -16.94 -12.87
CA PHE A 293 -6.90 -16.10 -13.56
C PHE A 293 -7.99 -16.92 -14.26
N ASP A 294 -7.61 -18.01 -14.93
CA ASP A 294 -8.58 -18.90 -15.56
C ASP A 294 -9.52 -19.52 -14.53
N TYR A 295 -9.01 -19.94 -13.38
CA TYR A 295 -9.79 -20.42 -12.26
C TYR A 295 -10.82 -19.37 -11.79
N ALA A 296 -10.43 -18.08 -11.62
CA ALA A 296 -11.37 -17.03 -11.26
C ALA A 296 -12.50 -16.87 -12.27
N TYR A 297 -12.12 -16.67 -13.54
CA TYR A 297 -13.09 -16.39 -14.59
C TYR A 297 -14.00 -17.58 -14.92
N GLN A 298 -13.55 -18.81 -14.68
CA GLN A 298 -14.33 -20.02 -14.89
C GLN A 298 -15.31 -20.29 -13.74
N ASN A 299 -14.91 -20.07 -12.50
CA ASN A 299 -15.63 -20.61 -11.35
C ASN A 299 -16.43 -19.57 -10.56
N PHE A 300 -16.13 -18.27 -10.68
CA PHE A 300 -16.75 -17.26 -9.82
C PHE A 300 -17.63 -16.27 -10.59
N THR A 301 -18.52 -15.64 -9.84
CA THR A 301 -19.38 -14.55 -10.32
C THR A 301 -19.56 -13.50 -9.24
N LYS A 302 -19.64 -12.24 -9.68
CA LYS A 302 -20.01 -11.12 -8.79
C LYS A 302 -21.51 -10.93 -8.83
N LYS A 303 -22.11 -10.77 -7.65
CA LYS A 303 -23.50 -10.38 -7.48
C LYS A 303 -23.57 -9.07 -6.72
N LYS A 304 -24.52 -8.21 -7.12
CA LYS A 304 -24.80 -6.99 -6.38
C LYS A 304 -25.63 -7.34 -5.14
N VAL A 305 -25.24 -6.78 -4.01
CA VAL A 305 -25.99 -6.81 -2.75
C VAL A 305 -26.08 -5.38 -2.25
N GLU A 306 -27.30 -4.85 -2.13
CA GLU A 306 -27.50 -3.48 -1.63
C GLU A 306 -26.53 -2.45 -2.23
N SER A 307 -25.66 -1.82 -1.39
CA SER A 307 -24.63 -0.88 -1.84
C SER A 307 -23.31 -1.55 -2.24
N GLY A 308 -23.16 -2.88 -2.00
CA GLY A 308 -21.93 -3.64 -2.18
C GLY A 308 -21.99 -4.71 -3.26
N LYS A 309 -20.99 -5.56 -3.23
CA LYS A 309 -20.87 -6.74 -4.10
C LYS A 309 -20.36 -7.94 -3.29
N VAL A 310 -20.85 -9.11 -3.63
CA VAL A 310 -20.31 -10.39 -3.18
C VAL A 310 -19.69 -11.13 -4.35
N LEU A 311 -18.60 -11.84 -4.10
CA LEU A 311 -17.93 -12.70 -5.06
C LEU A 311 -18.09 -14.16 -4.60
N ILE A 312 -18.85 -14.94 -5.34
CA ILE A 312 -19.30 -16.28 -4.94
C ILE A 312 -19.06 -17.30 -6.05
N PRO A 313 -18.95 -18.60 -5.71
CA PRO A 313 -18.96 -19.67 -6.71
C PRO A 313 -20.17 -19.55 -7.64
N LYS A 314 -20.00 -19.87 -8.91
CA LYS A 314 -21.12 -19.89 -9.86
C LYS A 314 -22.17 -20.90 -9.44
N GLY A 315 -23.42 -20.52 -9.54
CA GLY A 315 -24.55 -21.35 -9.11
C GLY A 315 -24.95 -21.15 -7.66
N THR A 316 -24.17 -20.40 -6.87
CA THR A 316 -24.57 -20.02 -5.50
C THR A 316 -25.70 -19.02 -5.54
N ASP A 317 -26.74 -19.27 -4.75
CA ASP A 317 -27.81 -18.30 -4.50
C ASP A 317 -27.33 -17.30 -3.43
N VAL A 318 -27.54 -16.00 -3.70
CA VAL A 318 -27.19 -14.93 -2.77
C VAL A 318 -27.97 -15.04 -1.45
N ASP A 319 -29.22 -15.48 -1.53
CA ASP A 319 -30.09 -15.65 -0.37
C ASP A 319 -29.64 -16.81 0.53
N SER A 320 -28.73 -17.67 0.08
CA SER A 320 -28.13 -18.74 0.89
C SER A 320 -26.91 -18.29 1.73
N LEU A 321 -26.47 -17.05 1.54
CA LEU A 321 -25.33 -16.51 2.29
C LEU A 321 -25.74 -16.16 3.73
N THR A 322 -24.85 -16.42 4.67
CA THR A 322 -25.00 -15.90 6.03
C THR A 322 -24.62 -14.41 6.04
N VAL A 323 -25.45 -13.58 6.70
CA VAL A 323 -25.21 -12.15 6.80
C VAL A 323 -25.02 -11.77 8.26
N ASN A 324 -23.88 -11.21 8.58
CA ASN A 324 -23.61 -10.57 9.87
C ASN A 324 -23.74 -9.06 9.71
N THR A 325 -24.42 -8.42 10.64
CA THR A 325 -24.68 -6.99 10.63
C THR A 325 -24.08 -6.35 11.87
N GLU A 326 -23.31 -5.30 11.68
CA GLU A 326 -22.68 -4.53 12.74
C GLU A 326 -22.99 -3.04 12.55
N PRO A 327 -23.24 -2.26 13.63
CA PRO A 327 -23.40 -0.81 13.53
C PRO A 327 -22.12 -0.14 13.03
N ASP A 328 -22.24 0.80 12.10
CA ASP A 328 -21.14 1.61 11.55
C ASP A 328 -21.59 3.08 11.45
N GLY A 329 -21.62 3.78 12.59
CA GLY A 329 -22.11 5.14 12.70
C GLY A 329 -23.60 5.24 12.35
N GLU A 330 -23.94 6.02 11.29
CA GLU A 330 -25.29 6.15 10.77
C GLU A 330 -25.65 5.03 9.77
N ASN A 331 -24.75 4.06 9.58
CA ASN A 331 -24.92 2.94 8.67
C ASN A 331 -24.88 1.61 9.44
N GLU A 332 -25.21 0.54 8.71
CA GLU A 332 -24.91 -0.84 9.08
C GLU A 332 -23.87 -1.39 8.11
N LEU A 333 -22.82 -2.01 8.63
CA LEU A 333 -21.90 -2.84 7.85
C LEU A 333 -22.45 -4.26 7.80
N ARG A 334 -22.77 -4.75 6.61
CA ARG A 334 -23.21 -6.12 6.37
C ARG A 334 -22.09 -6.93 5.76
N SER A 335 -21.67 -7.97 6.45
CA SER A 335 -20.65 -8.92 6.01
C SER A 335 -21.34 -10.21 5.54
N TYR A 336 -21.07 -10.61 4.30
CA TYR A 336 -21.69 -11.78 3.66
C TYR A 336 -20.72 -12.95 3.66
N TYR A 337 -21.20 -14.12 4.08
CA TYR A 337 -20.38 -15.32 4.22
C TYR A 337 -20.94 -16.48 3.39
N PHE A 338 -20.05 -17.18 2.69
CA PHE A 338 -20.28 -18.49 2.10
C PHE A 338 -19.78 -19.56 3.07
N GLY A 339 -20.68 -20.21 3.80
CA GLY A 339 -20.29 -20.91 5.02
C GLY A 339 -19.68 -19.94 6.03
N ASP A 340 -18.45 -20.19 6.44
CA ASP A 340 -17.69 -19.30 7.34
C ASP A 340 -16.71 -18.37 6.59
N TYR A 341 -16.74 -18.39 5.25
CA TYR A 341 -15.80 -17.62 4.43
C TYR A 341 -16.40 -16.30 3.97
N LEU A 342 -15.76 -15.17 4.34
CA LEU A 342 -16.20 -13.83 3.92
C LEU A 342 -16.10 -13.71 2.39
N VAL A 343 -17.21 -13.32 1.75
CA VAL A 343 -17.30 -13.18 0.29
C VAL A 343 -17.67 -11.77 -0.19
N GLY A 344 -17.91 -10.86 0.74
CA GLY A 344 -18.16 -9.45 0.44
C GLY A 344 -18.75 -8.69 1.60
N MET A 345 -18.80 -7.37 1.45
CA MET A 345 -19.36 -6.45 2.44
C MET A 345 -20.18 -5.37 1.74
N ALA A 346 -21.18 -4.84 2.44
CA ALA A 346 -21.98 -3.69 2.01
C ALA A 346 -22.25 -2.77 3.20
N SER A 347 -22.16 -1.46 2.99
CA SER A 347 -22.61 -0.46 3.97
C SER A 347 -24.02 -0.02 3.60
N VAL A 348 -24.96 -0.07 4.54
CA VAL A 348 -26.37 0.25 4.36
C VAL A 348 -26.73 1.43 5.23
N SER A 349 -27.23 2.52 4.64
CA SER A 349 -27.69 3.68 5.41
C SER A 349 -28.96 3.36 6.21
N LEU A 350 -28.94 3.68 7.49
CA LEU A 350 -30.09 3.60 8.39
C LEU A 350 -30.97 4.85 8.34
N ALA A 351 -30.60 5.88 7.56
CA ALA A 351 -31.40 7.08 7.42
C ALA A 351 -32.79 6.71 6.91
N THR A 352 -33.80 6.99 7.71
CA THR A 352 -35.22 6.86 7.34
C THR A 352 -35.43 7.70 6.07
N PRO A 353 -35.98 7.13 4.98
CA PRO A 353 -36.31 7.94 3.82
C PRO A 353 -37.20 9.08 4.26
N THR A 354 -36.76 10.32 4.09
CA THR A 354 -37.61 11.49 4.24
C THR A 354 -38.81 11.29 3.32
N PRO A 355 -40.05 11.29 3.82
CA PRO A 355 -41.21 11.14 2.94
C PRO A 355 -41.16 12.26 1.91
N GLU A 356 -41.21 11.88 0.62
CA GLU A 356 -41.43 12.85 -0.45
C GLU A 356 -42.63 13.72 -0.07
N PRO A 357 -42.54 15.08 -0.18
CA PRO A 357 -43.67 15.92 0.04
C PRO A 357 -44.76 15.47 -0.93
N ALA A 358 -45.92 15.13 -0.38
CA ALA A 358 -47.12 14.80 -1.15
C ALA A 358 -47.32 15.90 -2.17
N SER A 359 -47.37 15.56 -3.45
CA SER A 359 -47.81 16.44 -4.51
C SER A 359 -49.30 16.71 -4.29
N ASP A 360 -49.62 17.91 -3.79
CA ASP A 360 -50.97 18.46 -3.83
C ASP A 360 -51.30 18.72 -5.31
N ASP A 361 -51.96 17.75 -5.93
CA ASP A 361 -52.72 17.97 -7.16
C ASP A 361 -53.94 18.83 -6.82
N ALA A 362 -53.84 20.14 -7.09
CA ALA A 362 -54.98 20.98 -7.25
C ALA A 362 -54.99 21.49 -8.70
N GLU A 363 -55.91 20.96 -9.46
CA GLU A 363 -56.37 21.51 -10.74
C GLU A 363 -56.78 22.98 -10.58
N ASP A 364 -56.39 23.86 -11.45
CA ASP A 364 -57.26 24.66 -12.29
C ASP A 364 -56.50 25.61 -13.24
N GLY A 365 -56.77 25.52 -14.45
CA GLY A 365 -57.44 26.39 -15.42
C GLY A 365 -56.61 27.54 -16.02
N GLN A 366 -56.31 27.38 -17.31
CA GLN A 366 -56.37 28.38 -18.38
C GLN A 366 -55.54 29.66 -18.36
N GLY A 367 -54.79 29.86 -19.44
CA GLY A 367 -54.49 31.17 -19.96
C GLY A 367 -53.18 31.31 -20.73
N ALA A 368 -53.34 31.32 -22.05
CA ALA A 368 -52.32 31.56 -23.08
C ALA A 368 -51.59 32.92 -22.94
N ALA A 369 -50.37 32.98 -23.37
CA ALA A 369 -49.89 33.83 -24.50
C ALA A 369 -48.36 34.06 -24.43
N GLU A 370 -47.77 33.82 -25.57
CA GLU A 370 -46.54 34.29 -26.18
C GLU A 370 -45.93 35.58 -25.62
N GLU A 371 -44.62 35.70 -25.56
CA GLU A 371 -43.71 36.35 -26.54
C GLU A 371 -42.26 36.49 -26.03
N LYS A 372 -41.42 36.08 -26.88
CA LYS A 372 -40.10 36.45 -27.37
C LYS A 372 -39.27 37.59 -26.74
N SER A 373 -37.97 37.26 -26.80
CA SER A 373 -36.81 38.13 -27.16
C SER A 373 -36.26 39.00 -26.03
N SER A 374 -35.03 39.21 -25.90
CA SER A 374 -33.76 39.27 -26.64
C SER A 374 -32.74 39.96 -25.75
N ASP A 375 -31.48 39.58 -25.96
CA ASP A 375 -30.27 40.35 -25.90
C ASP A 375 -30.00 41.40 -24.79
N GLY A 376 -28.74 41.37 -24.32
CA GLY A 376 -28.10 42.53 -23.77
C GLY A 376 -26.85 42.25 -22.93
N SER A 377 -25.74 42.21 -23.61
CA SER A 377 -24.36 42.41 -23.16
C SER A 377 -24.14 43.59 -22.20
N GLY A 378 -23.06 43.51 -21.39
CA GLY A 378 -22.47 44.67 -20.75
C GLY A 378 -21.64 44.27 -19.52
N ASP A 379 -20.44 44.04 -19.69
CA ASP A 379 -19.12 44.66 -19.43
C ASP A 379 -19.06 45.62 -18.21
N SER A 380 -17.98 45.41 -17.49
CA SER A 380 -17.06 46.37 -16.82
C SER A 380 -16.89 46.19 -15.29
N SER A 381 -15.71 45.68 -14.97
CA SER A 381 -14.60 46.31 -14.20
C SER A 381 -14.92 47.01 -12.87
N ALA A 382 -14.22 46.63 -11.84
CA ALA A 382 -13.13 47.35 -11.19
C ALA A 382 -12.90 46.92 -9.74
N ASP A 383 -11.64 46.65 -9.47
CA ASP A 383 -10.80 46.93 -8.31
C ASP A 383 -11.43 47.19 -6.94
N SER A 384 -10.91 46.50 -5.93
CA SER A 384 -10.21 47.15 -4.82
C SER A 384 -9.51 46.14 -3.90
N ASP A 385 -8.24 46.43 -3.69
CA ASP A 385 -7.31 45.95 -2.67
C ASP A 385 -7.91 45.91 -1.26
N SER A 386 -7.56 44.88 -0.51
CA SER A 386 -7.17 45.03 0.91
C SER A 386 -6.29 43.87 1.34
N GLN A 387 -5.02 44.22 1.52
CA GLN A 387 -4.05 43.45 2.34
C GLN A 387 -4.56 43.38 3.77
N ASP A 388 -4.55 42.14 4.33
CA ASP A 388 -4.40 41.94 5.76
C ASP A 388 -3.36 40.86 6.02
N SER A 389 -2.31 41.31 6.65
CA SER A 389 -1.19 40.56 7.16
C SER A 389 -1.59 39.79 8.40
N GLU A 390 -1.66 38.48 8.34
CA GLU A 390 -1.69 37.65 9.53
C GLU A 390 -0.28 37.19 9.92
N THR A 391 0.15 37.75 11.04
CA THR A 391 1.31 37.33 11.81
C THR A 391 1.13 35.91 12.34
N GLN A 392 2.06 35.04 12.02
CA GLN A 392 2.24 33.74 12.69
C GLN A 392 2.68 34.00 14.14
N GLU A 393 1.79 33.77 15.08
CA GLU A 393 2.16 33.50 16.47
C GLU A 393 2.53 32.02 16.62
N THR A 394 3.80 31.75 16.80
CA THR A 394 4.31 30.48 17.32
C THR A 394 3.99 30.42 18.81
N GLY A 395 2.84 29.83 19.17
CA GLY A 395 2.52 29.57 20.58
C GLY A 395 3.36 28.42 21.12
N GLU A 396 4.36 28.70 21.92
CA GLU A 396 4.97 27.74 22.84
C GLU A 396 3.92 27.35 23.90
N ASP A 397 3.27 26.21 23.71
CA ASP A 397 2.37 25.63 24.70
C ASP A 397 3.18 25.22 25.95
N SER A 398 2.99 25.91 27.04
CA SER A 398 3.70 25.68 28.27
C SER A 398 3.24 24.38 28.95
N LEU A 399 4.20 23.58 29.45
CA LEU A 399 3.97 22.39 30.28
C LEU A 399 3.02 22.65 31.48
N THR A 400 2.87 23.88 31.88
CA THR A 400 2.00 24.34 32.97
C THR A 400 0.49 24.12 32.65
N ASP A 401 0.10 24.18 31.41
CA ASP A 401 -1.32 23.98 30.98
C ASP A 401 -1.75 22.52 31.01
N VAL A 402 -0.82 21.61 30.82
CA VAL A 402 -1.04 20.17 30.94
C VAL A 402 -1.19 19.74 32.40
N ILE A 403 -0.35 20.29 33.28
CA ILE A 403 -0.38 19.99 34.73
C ILE A 403 -1.70 20.48 35.37
N ASN A 404 -2.25 21.57 34.86
CA ASN A 404 -3.50 22.17 35.36
C ASN A 404 -4.78 21.57 34.76
N GLY A 405 -4.68 20.51 33.97
CA GLY A 405 -5.83 19.80 33.42
C GLY A 405 -6.64 20.56 32.35
N LYS A 406 -6.05 21.57 31.74
CA LYS A 406 -6.69 22.40 30.71
C LYS A 406 -6.53 21.81 29.29
N LYS A 407 -5.59 20.88 29.08
CA LYS A 407 -5.36 20.22 27.79
C LYS A 407 -5.06 18.75 28.03
N SER A 408 -5.69 17.86 27.27
CA SER A 408 -5.34 16.43 27.24
C SER A 408 -4.26 16.19 26.20
N LEU A 409 -3.19 15.47 26.59
CA LEU A 409 -2.13 15.07 25.68
C LEU A 409 -2.63 14.02 24.69
N ASN A 410 -2.21 14.12 23.44
CA ASN A 410 -2.41 13.06 22.47
C ASN A 410 -1.42 11.90 22.67
N SER A 411 -1.66 10.75 22.04
CA SER A 411 -0.83 9.55 22.22
C SER A 411 0.65 9.77 21.85
N GLY A 412 0.95 10.64 20.87
CA GLY A 412 2.32 10.98 20.47
C GLY A 412 3.04 11.85 21.50
N GLU A 413 2.35 12.83 22.08
CA GLU A 413 2.91 13.69 23.14
C GLU A 413 3.17 12.89 24.42
N ILE A 414 2.30 11.93 24.76
CA ILE A 414 2.51 11.00 25.87
C ILE A 414 3.74 10.14 25.61
N PHE A 415 3.90 9.62 24.41
CA PHE A 415 5.07 8.81 24.02
C PHE A 415 6.38 9.59 24.15
N LEU A 416 6.45 10.83 23.64
CA LEU A 416 7.62 11.69 23.75
C LEU A 416 7.99 12.00 25.21
N LEU A 417 7.01 12.26 26.08
CA LEU A 417 7.23 12.49 27.49
C LEU A 417 7.77 11.24 28.23
N VAL A 418 7.27 10.06 27.86
CA VAL A 418 7.75 8.79 28.42
C VAL A 418 9.18 8.51 27.99
N MET A 419 9.54 8.77 26.73
CA MET A 419 10.91 8.62 26.22
C MET A 419 11.87 9.57 26.90
N ALA A 420 11.52 10.86 27.04
CA ALA A 420 12.33 11.84 27.72
C ALA A 420 12.54 11.48 29.20
N ALA A 421 11.54 10.94 29.88
CA ALA A 421 11.66 10.47 31.26
C ALA A 421 12.58 9.24 31.39
N ALA A 422 12.56 8.34 30.42
CA ALA A 422 13.44 7.17 30.35
C ALA A 422 14.92 7.59 30.18
N ASP A 423 15.18 8.54 29.28
CA ASP A 423 16.54 9.08 29.06
C ASP A 423 17.11 9.77 30.29
N LEU A 424 16.30 10.58 30.96
CA LEU A 424 16.71 11.22 32.23
C LEU A 424 17.04 10.18 33.32
N LEU A 425 16.28 9.10 33.40
CA LEU A 425 16.54 8.01 34.34
C LEU A 425 17.85 7.28 34.02
N LEU A 426 18.11 7.04 32.72
CA LEU A 426 19.34 6.39 32.25
C LEU A 426 20.58 7.26 32.59
N ILE A 427 20.51 8.57 32.38
CA ILE A 427 21.56 9.53 32.73
C ILE A 427 21.79 9.52 34.23
N LEU A 428 20.74 9.48 35.06
CA LEU A 428 20.86 9.42 36.50
C LEU A 428 21.53 8.12 36.99
N ILE A 429 21.18 6.97 36.38
CA ILE A 429 21.81 5.68 36.70
C ILE A 429 23.29 5.69 36.32
N LEU A 430 23.62 6.19 35.14
CA LEU A 430 25.00 6.31 34.65
C LEU A 430 25.83 7.21 35.58
N THR A 431 25.29 8.35 36.01
CA THR A 431 25.98 9.25 36.93
C THR A 431 26.24 8.62 38.30
N VAL A 432 25.27 7.83 38.83
CA VAL A 432 25.43 7.08 40.08
C VAL A 432 26.49 5.97 39.94
N ILE A 433 26.51 5.25 38.81
CA ILE A 433 27.52 4.22 38.55
C ILE A 433 28.93 4.84 38.46
N LEU A 434 29.06 5.95 37.73
CA LEU A 434 30.33 6.67 37.59
C LEU A 434 30.81 7.24 38.94
N ALA A 435 29.93 7.78 39.76
CA ALA A 435 30.24 8.26 41.10
C ALA A 435 30.73 7.13 42.03
N LYS A 436 30.09 5.92 41.96
CA LYS A 436 30.53 4.74 42.71
C LYS A 436 31.89 4.21 42.22
N LYS A 437 32.16 4.27 40.89
CA LYS A 437 33.44 3.85 40.32
C LYS A 437 34.59 4.80 40.73
N LYS A 438 34.29 6.10 40.84
CA LYS A 438 35.26 7.12 41.33
C LYS A 438 35.56 6.94 42.82
N LYS A 439 34.57 6.52 43.64
CA LYS A 439 34.75 6.26 45.08
C LYS A 439 35.49 4.94 45.37
N ARG A 440 35.56 3.99 44.45
CA ARG A 440 36.32 2.74 44.53
C ARG A 440 37.78 2.87 44.06
N ARG A 441 38.15 3.99 43.42
CA ARG A 441 39.48 4.28 42.92
C ARG A 441 40.26 5.27 43.79
N ARG A 442 39.62 5.77 44.87
CA ARG A 442 40.26 6.49 46.00
C ARG A 442 40.28 5.55 47.22
#